data_ce6f1f3b7d0a394891d0f50040d4a784
#
_entry.id   ce6f1f3b7d0a394891d0f50040d4a784
#
_cell.length_a   1.000
_cell.length_b   1.000
_cell.length_c   1.000
_cell.angle_alpha   90.00
_cell.angle_beta   90.00
_cell.angle_gamma   90.00
#
_symmetry.space_group_name_H-M   'P 1'
#
loop_
_entity.id
_entity.type
_entity.pdbx_description
1 polymer ?
#
loop_
_entity_poly.entity_id
_entity_poly.type
_entity_poly.pdbx_seq_one_letter_code
_entity_poly.pdbx_strand_id
1 'polypeptide(L)'
;MPELPEVETVRRGLAEVMEGRRIERIEVRRHDLRIPVPDDFNERLQGRTLEKMGRRAKYLVGEFDDGTILLAHLGMSGRMIIETPDNMTEKSASNIPGDFAHDPGNHAKHEHIVFHVGNGTVIRFSDPRRFGLMTLTDRENFADHKLIRHLGPEPTGEDFTGPVLAARLQGKRTPIKAALLDQRVVAGVGNIYACEALFAAGLSPLRQPATVQGRRADRLAMAVR
;
A
#
# COMPACT_ATOMS: atom_id res chain seq x y z
N MET A 1 2.70 -11.01 -2.19
CA MET A 1 3.00 -9.66 -1.60
C MET A 1 2.05 -8.68 -2.24
N PRO A 2 1.27 -7.94 -1.49
CA PRO A 2 0.43 -6.91 -2.07
C PRO A 2 1.24 -5.91 -2.89
N GLU A 3 0.89 -5.73 -4.15
CA GLU A 3 1.43 -4.75 -5.07
C GLU A 3 0.43 -3.59 -5.21
N LEU A 4 0.62 -2.67 -6.15
CA LEU A 4 -0.23 -1.48 -6.26
C LEU A 4 -1.73 -1.79 -6.38
N PRO A 5 -2.20 -2.74 -7.24
CA PRO A 5 -3.63 -3.00 -7.39
C PRO A 5 -4.28 -3.57 -6.13
N GLU A 6 -3.59 -4.49 -5.42
CA GLU A 6 -4.10 -5.04 -4.17
C GLU A 6 -4.16 -3.97 -3.07
N VAL A 7 -3.15 -3.08 -2.99
CA VAL A 7 -3.17 -1.97 -2.04
C VAL A 7 -4.28 -0.97 -2.39
N GLU A 8 -4.53 -0.72 -3.67
CA GLU A 8 -5.64 0.13 -4.11
C GLU A 8 -7.01 -0.47 -3.75
N THR A 9 -7.18 -1.79 -3.86
CA THR A 9 -8.38 -2.48 -3.42
C THR A 9 -8.60 -2.30 -1.92
N VAL A 10 -7.55 -2.50 -1.11
CA VAL A 10 -7.63 -2.28 0.35
C VAL A 10 -7.94 -0.81 0.66
N ARG A 11 -7.29 0.15 -0.04
CA ARG A 11 -7.58 1.57 0.13
C ARG A 11 -9.05 1.89 -0.08
N ARG A 12 -9.66 1.37 -1.16
CA ARG A 12 -11.09 1.60 -1.46
C ARG A 12 -11.98 1.05 -0.36
N GLY A 13 -11.74 -0.17 0.10
CA GLY A 13 -12.51 -0.76 1.19
C GLY A 13 -12.38 0.03 2.50
N LEU A 14 -11.18 0.52 2.83
CA LEU A 14 -10.97 1.36 4.01
C LEU A 14 -11.62 2.74 3.87
N ALA A 15 -11.55 3.36 2.68
CA ALA A 15 -12.17 4.66 2.43
C ALA A 15 -13.68 4.62 2.70
N GLU A 16 -14.36 3.60 2.22
CA GLU A 16 -15.81 3.43 2.38
C GLU A 16 -16.26 3.41 3.85
N VAL A 17 -15.46 2.81 4.73
CA VAL A 17 -15.85 2.59 6.13
C VAL A 17 -15.19 3.57 7.11
N MET A 18 -14.15 4.30 6.71
CA MET A 18 -13.38 5.19 7.60
C MET A 18 -13.49 6.68 7.25
N GLU A 19 -13.65 7.06 5.97
CA GLU A 19 -13.68 8.49 5.60
C GLU A 19 -14.88 9.19 6.23
N GLY A 20 -14.63 10.40 6.75
CA GLY A 20 -15.59 11.20 7.49
C GLY A 20 -15.93 10.64 8.88
N ARG A 21 -15.23 9.62 9.36
CA ARG A 21 -15.52 8.96 10.63
C ARG A 21 -14.40 9.15 11.65
N ARG A 22 -14.80 9.23 12.91
CA ARG A 22 -13.90 9.40 14.06
C ARG A 22 -13.32 8.05 14.46
N ILE A 23 -12.03 8.02 14.77
CA ILE A 23 -11.38 6.89 15.44
C ILE A 23 -11.70 6.96 16.93
N GLU A 24 -12.51 6.05 17.43
CA GLU A 24 -12.94 6.06 18.84
C GLU A 24 -11.87 5.47 19.76
N ARG A 25 -11.24 4.38 19.33
CA ARG A 25 -10.22 3.66 20.09
C ARG A 25 -9.25 2.94 19.18
N ILE A 26 -7.99 2.86 19.61
CA ILE A 26 -6.95 2.08 18.95
C ILE A 26 -6.33 1.12 19.97
N GLU A 27 -6.10 -0.12 19.55
CA GLU A 27 -5.35 -1.10 20.30
C GLU A 27 -4.06 -1.42 19.54
N VAL A 28 -2.93 -0.99 20.05
CA VAL A 28 -1.63 -1.45 19.57
C VAL A 28 -1.25 -2.66 20.41
N ARG A 29 -1.48 -3.85 19.88
CA ARG A 29 -1.16 -5.13 20.54
C ARG A 29 0.29 -5.51 20.37
N ARG A 30 0.95 -4.91 19.36
CA ARG A 30 2.36 -5.18 19.05
C ARG A 30 3.04 -3.94 18.49
N HIS A 31 4.13 -3.53 19.14
CA HIS A 31 4.92 -2.36 18.76
C HIS A 31 6.09 -2.69 17.81
N ASP A 32 6.60 -3.93 17.82
CA ASP A 32 7.77 -4.38 17.04
C ASP A 32 7.38 -4.93 15.65
N LEU A 33 6.79 -4.09 14.80
CA LEU A 33 6.62 -4.38 13.39
C LEU A 33 7.95 -4.16 12.63
N ARG A 34 7.94 -4.14 11.30
CA ARG A 34 9.12 -3.87 10.47
C ARG A 34 9.90 -2.62 10.90
N ILE A 35 9.19 -1.60 11.32
CA ILE A 35 9.68 -0.47 12.11
C ILE A 35 8.81 -0.36 13.35
N PRO A 36 9.34 0.10 14.47
CA PRO A 36 8.53 0.30 15.67
C PRO A 36 7.34 1.21 15.39
N VAL A 37 6.17 0.83 15.92
CA VAL A 37 5.00 1.71 15.93
C VAL A 37 5.32 2.86 16.90
N PRO A 38 5.07 4.12 16.52
CA PRO A 38 5.33 5.27 17.40
C PRO A 38 4.62 5.12 18.76
N ASP A 39 5.28 5.53 19.83
CA ASP A 39 4.72 5.42 21.19
C ASP A 39 3.47 6.30 21.35
N ASP A 40 3.43 7.45 20.65
CA ASP A 40 2.32 8.40 20.62
C ASP A 40 1.21 8.05 19.60
N PHE A 41 1.29 6.86 18.98
CA PHE A 41 0.39 6.44 17.90
C PHE A 41 -1.08 6.54 18.29
N ASN A 42 -1.44 6.04 19.47
CA ASN A 42 -2.82 6.07 19.96
C ASN A 42 -3.26 7.50 20.26
N GLU A 43 -2.43 8.30 20.96
CA GLU A 43 -2.73 9.67 21.35
C GLU A 43 -2.97 10.57 20.14
N ARG A 44 -2.19 10.39 19.10
CA ARG A 44 -2.29 11.21 17.87
C ARG A 44 -3.50 10.87 17.02
N LEU A 45 -3.96 9.63 17.00
CA LEU A 45 -5.04 9.21 16.11
C LEU A 45 -6.39 9.05 16.80
N GLN A 46 -6.41 8.69 18.10
CA GLN A 46 -7.65 8.49 18.82
C GLN A 46 -8.40 9.83 18.99
N GLY A 47 -9.68 9.81 18.66
CA GLY A 47 -10.52 11.00 18.68
C GLY A 47 -10.44 11.85 17.40
N ARG A 48 -9.54 11.54 16.46
CA ARG A 48 -9.42 12.23 15.17
C ARG A 48 -10.38 11.65 14.15
N THR A 49 -10.75 12.49 13.19
CA THR A 49 -11.58 12.10 12.05
C THR A 49 -10.69 11.87 10.84
N LEU A 50 -10.83 10.72 10.17
CA LEU A 50 -10.16 10.48 8.91
C LEU A 50 -10.85 11.28 7.81
N GLU A 51 -10.16 12.28 7.25
CA GLU A 51 -10.69 13.08 6.13
C GLU A 51 -10.57 12.35 4.79
N LYS A 52 -9.45 11.64 4.58
CA LYS A 52 -9.17 10.98 3.31
C LYS A 52 -8.31 9.74 3.49
N MET A 53 -8.66 8.67 2.77
CA MET A 53 -7.84 7.47 2.61
C MET A 53 -7.24 7.44 1.21
N GLY A 54 -6.00 7.86 1.11
CA GLY A 54 -5.21 7.87 -0.11
C GLY A 54 -4.26 6.68 -0.24
N ARG A 55 -3.48 6.69 -1.32
CA ARG A 55 -2.41 5.73 -1.59
C ARG A 55 -1.23 6.44 -2.26
N ARG A 56 -0.01 6.04 -1.88
CA ARG A 56 1.21 6.38 -2.59
C ARG A 56 2.06 5.11 -2.77
N ALA A 57 2.28 4.68 -4.00
CA ALA A 57 2.91 3.39 -4.31
C ALA A 57 2.17 2.22 -3.62
N LYS A 58 2.83 1.51 -2.72
CA LYS A 58 2.27 0.42 -1.90
C LYS A 58 1.94 0.86 -0.47
N TYR A 59 1.92 2.17 -0.21
CA TYR A 59 1.55 2.74 1.08
C TYR A 59 0.11 3.23 1.06
N LEU A 60 -0.67 2.82 2.05
CA LEU A 60 -1.92 3.48 2.41
C LEU A 60 -1.58 4.79 3.12
N VAL A 61 -2.32 5.84 2.83
CA VAL A 61 -2.09 7.18 3.34
C VAL A 61 -3.41 7.71 3.92
N GLY A 62 -3.54 7.69 5.25
CA GLY A 62 -4.71 8.24 5.95
C GLY A 62 -4.42 9.69 6.37
N GLU A 63 -5.22 10.65 5.87
CA GLU A 63 -5.14 12.06 6.24
C GLU A 63 -6.21 12.38 7.29
N PHE A 64 -5.79 12.94 8.44
CA PHE A 64 -6.67 13.26 9.55
C PHE A 64 -6.94 14.77 9.67
N ASP A 65 -8.01 15.11 10.38
CA ASP A 65 -8.55 16.46 10.56
C ASP A 65 -7.57 17.47 11.22
N ASP A 66 -6.56 16.99 11.92
CA ASP A 66 -5.50 17.80 12.53
C ASP A 66 -4.22 17.91 11.69
N GLY A 67 -4.23 17.36 10.46
CA GLY A 67 -3.06 17.29 9.57
C GLY A 67 -2.13 16.12 9.85
N THR A 68 -2.42 15.25 10.81
CA THR A 68 -1.69 14.00 11.01
C THR A 68 -1.91 13.07 9.80
N ILE A 69 -0.84 12.41 9.36
CA ILE A 69 -0.86 11.43 8.29
C ILE A 69 -0.41 10.08 8.82
N LEU A 70 -1.28 9.08 8.66
CA LEU A 70 -0.95 7.68 8.86
C LEU A 70 -0.35 7.10 7.57
N LEU A 71 0.85 6.55 7.67
CA LEU A 71 1.46 5.73 6.61
C LEU A 71 1.40 4.27 7.03
N ALA A 72 0.74 3.43 6.22
CA ALA A 72 0.70 1.99 6.44
C ALA A 72 1.18 1.23 5.21
N HIS A 73 1.94 0.16 5.40
CA HIS A 73 2.40 -0.75 4.35
C HIS A 73 2.10 -2.18 4.75
N LEU A 74 1.47 -2.93 3.86
CA LEU A 74 1.01 -4.29 4.17
C LEU A 74 2.15 -5.33 4.23
N GLY A 75 3.35 -4.98 3.80
CA GLY A 75 4.47 -5.92 3.73
C GLY A 75 4.22 -7.04 2.74
N MET A 76 4.40 -8.27 3.16
CA MET A 76 4.20 -9.46 2.31
C MET A 76 2.94 -10.25 2.65
N SER A 77 2.45 -10.17 3.88
CA SER A 77 1.32 -10.96 4.40
C SER A 77 0.31 -10.12 5.18
N GLY A 78 0.54 -8.81 5.27
CA GLY A 78 -0.36 -7.90 5.98
C GLY A 78 -1.72 -7.79 5.29
N ARG A 79 -2.76 -7.74 6.12
CA ARG A 79 -4.16 -7.61 5.69
C ARG A 79 -4.89 -6.62 6.59
N MET A 80 -5.84 -5.92 6.02
CA MET A 80 -6.83 -5.13 6.75
C MET A 80 -8.15 -5.90 6.72
N ILE A 81 -8.56 -6.40 7.88
CA ILE A 81 -9.82 -7.11 8.05
C ILE A 81 -10.84 -6.09 8.53
N ILE A 82 -11.93 -5.93 7.79
CA ILE A 82 -12.99 -4.96 8.08
C ILE A 82 -14.20 -5.71 8.58
N GLU A 83 -14.63 -5.41 9.79
CA GLU A 83 -15.84 -5.93 10.43
C GLU A 83 -16.80 -4.78 10.65
N THR A 84 -17.92 -4.77 9.91
CA THR A 84 -19.01 -3.80 10.09
C THR A 84 -20.10 -4.40 10.99
N PRO A 85 -20.94 -3.58 11.67
CA PRO A 85 -22.05 -4.09 12.48
C PRO A 85 -22.96 -5.06 11.72
N ASP A 86 -23.19 -4.80 10.43
CA ASP A 86 -24.03 -5.63 9.56
C ASP A 86 -23.40 -7.00 9.29
N ASN A 87 -22.07 -7.06 9.14
CA ASN A 87 -21.34 -8.31 8.91
C ASN A 87 -21.07 -9.12 10.18
N MET A 88 -21.16 -8.50 11.36
CA MET A 88 -21.02 -9.20 12.64
C MET A 88 -22.22 -10.09 12.98
N THR A 89 -23.40 -9.78 12.43
CA THR A 89 -24.63 -10.56 12.63
C THR A 89 -24.74 -11.75 11.68
N GLU A 90 -24.08 -11.70 10.53
CA GLU A 90 -24.00 -12.81 9.59
C GLU A 90 -22.61 -13.45 9.69
N LYS A 91 -22.52 -14.68 10.20
CA LYS A 91 -21.34 -15.55 10.00
C LYS A 91 -21.28 -15.97 8.53
N SER A 92 -21.20 -15.01 7.65
CA SER A 92 -21.13 -15.19 6.21
C SER A 92 -19.70 -14.97 5.76
N ALA A 93 -19.12 -16.01 5.18
CA ALA A 93 -17.87 -15.92 4.43
C ALA A 93 -18.02 -14.80 3.38
N SER A 94 -17.46 -13.63 3.63
CA SER A 94 -17.43 -12.54 2.65
C SER A 94 -16.55 -12.97 1.49
N ASN A 95 -17.16 -13.27 0.35
CA ASN A 95 -16.49 -13.45 -0.94
C ASN A 95 -15.96 -12.11 -1.44
N ILE A 96 -14.95 -11.54 -0.77
CA ILE A 96 -14.19 -10.43 -1.33
C ILE A 96 -13.16 -11.05 -2.26
N PRO A 97 -13.13 -10.71 -3.57
CA PRO A 97 -12.11 -11.19 -4.48
C PRO A 97 -10.71 -10.83 -3.94
N GLY A 98 -9.87 -11.82 -3.68
CA GLY A 98 -8.57 -11.65 -3.03
C GLY A 98 -8.49 -12.19 -1.62
N ASP A 99 -9.59 -12.67 -1.05
CA ASP A 99 -9.59 -13.37 0.23
C ASP A 99 -9.01 -14.77 0.02
N PHE A 100 -7.71 -14.90 0.33
CA PHE A 100 -7.14 -16.22 0.50
C PHE A 100 -7.69 -16.76 1.81
N ALA A 101 -8.71 -17.62 1.69
CA ALA A 101 -9.35 -18.31 2.79
C ALA A 101 -8.28 -18.97 3.68
N HIS A 102 -8.03 -18.42 4.84
CA HIS A 102 -7.30 -19.03 5.91
C HIS A 102 -8.17 -19.12 7.15
N ASP A 103 -8.18 -20.33 7.72
CA ASP A 103 -8.81 -20.83 8.91
C ASP A 103 -9.22 -19.73 9.93
N PRO A 104 -10.51 -19.61 10.30
CA PRO A 104 -11.00 -18.62 11.27
C PRO A 104 -10.40 -18.74 12.68
N GLY A 105 -9.68 -19.83 12.95
CA GLY A 105 -9.25 -20.17 14.31
C GLY A 105 -7.99 -19.47 14.85
N ASN A 106 -7.20 -18.75 14.03
CA ASN A 106 -5.88 -18.27 14.46
C ASN A 106 -5.59 -16.77 14.15
N HIS A 107 -6.60 -15.97 13.82
CA HIS A 107 -6.42 -14.56 13.46
C HIS A 107 -5.92 -13.70 14.64
N ALA A 108 -6.41 -13.92 15.85
CA ALA A 108 -6.08 -13.10 17.02
C ALA A 108 -4.57 -13.04 17.34
N LYS A 109 -3.82 -14.12 17.06
CA LYS A 109 -2.37 -14.18 17.31
C LYS A 109 -1.57 -13.22 16.42
N HIS A 110 -2.07 -12.87 15.25
CA HIS A 110 -1.37 -12.07 14.25
C HIS A 110 -1.99 -10.68 14.06
N GLU A 111 -3.00 -10.33 14.85
CA GLU A 111 -3.57 -9.00 14.91
C GLU A 111 -2.68 -8.09 15.74
N HIS A 112 -2.11 -7.10 15.07
CA HIS A 112 -1.11 -6.22 15.70
C HIS A 112 -1.67 -4.86 16.08
N ILE A 113 -2.60 -4.33 15.27
CA ILE A 113 -3.25 -3.04 15.51
C ILE A 113 -4.73 -3.16 15.18
N VAL A 114 -5.59 -2.65 16.06
CA VAL A 114 -7.05 -2.65 15.89
C VAL A 114 -7.55 -1.22 15.99
N PHE A 115 -8.34 -0.80 14.99
CA PHE A 115 -9.03 0.50 14.98
C PHE A 115 -10.52 0.28 15.21
N HIS A 116 -11.09 1.00 16.16
CA HIS A 116 -12.52 1.09 16.40
C HIS A 116 -13.02 2.42 15.85
N VAL A 117 -13.93 2.37 14.91
CA VAL A 117 -14.43 3.52 14.15
C VAL A 117 -15.84 3.87 14.59
N GLY A 118 -16.20 5.14 14.60
CA GLY A 118 -17.42 5.70 15.20
C GLY A 118 -18.77 5.23 14.65
N ASN A 119 -18.76 4.31 13.72
CA ASN A 119 -19.99 3.62 13.21
C ASN A 119 -20.09 2.17 13.70
N GLY A 120 -19.29 1.79 14.68
CA GLY A 120 -19.19 0.42 15.15
C GLY A 120 -18.34 -0.51 14.29
N THR A 121 -17.72 0.01 13.22
CA THR A 121 -16.77 -0.76 12.40
C THR A 121 -15.47 -1.01 13.17
N VAL A 122 -14.95 -2.22 13.07
CA VAL A 122 -13.66 -2.62 13.61
C VAL A 122 -12.73 -3.01 12.46
N ILE A 123 -11.54 -2.43 12.42
CA ILE A 123 -10.54 -2.74 11.42
C ILE A 123 -9.32 -3.34 12.11
N ARG A 124 -8.91 -4.53 11.66
CA ARG A 124 -7.81 -5.27 12.24
C ARG A 124 -6.66 -5.38 11.25
N PHE A 125 -5.50 -4.90 11.63
CA PHE A 125 -4.26 -5.16 10.89
C PHE A 125 -3.65 -6.47 11.37
N SER A 126 -3.69 -7.48 10.50
CA SER A 126 -3.12 -8.80 10.75
C SER A 126 -1.93 -9.05 9.82
N ASP A 127 -0.77 -9.41 10.37
CA ASP A 127 0.44 -9.69 9.57
C ASP A 127 1.31 -10.78 10.21
N PRO A 128 1.13 -12.05 9.83
CA PRO A 128 1.89 -13.18 10.38
C PRO A 128 3.41 -13.02 10.27
N ARG A 129 3.90 -12.37 9.22
CA ARG A 129 5.34 -12.21 8.96
C ARG A 129 5.95 -10.94 9.54
N ARG A 130 5.13 -9.99 9.99
CA ARG A 130 5.56 -8.70 10.57
C ARG A 130 6.44 -7.85 9.64
N PHE A 131 6.24 -7.95 8.33
CA PHE A 131 6.94 -7.14 7.32
C PHE A 131 6.17 -5.87 6.95
N GLY A 132 4.95 -5.75 7.45
CA GLY A 132 4.18 -4.54 7.40
C GLY A 132 4.69 -3.49 8.38
N LEU A 133 4.21 -2.28 8.22
CA LEU A 133 4.52 -1.18 9.12
C LEU A 133 3.36 -0.20 9.19
N MET A 134 3.29 0.52 10.31
CA MET A 134 2.49 1.73 10.46
C MET A 134 3.33 2.79 11.15
N THR A 135 3.26 4.02 10.66
CA THR A 135 3.96 5.17 11.25
C THR A 135 3.18 6.44 10.98
N LEU A 136 3.52 7.50 11.68
CA LEU A 136 2.88 8.80 11.57
C LEU A 136 3.85 9.85 11.02
N THR A 137 3.31 10.81 10.31
CA THR A 137 3.97 12.05 9.90
C THR A 137 2.91 13.15 9.87
N ASP A 138 3.27 14.32 9.42
CA ASP A 138 2.38 15.46 9.26
C ASP A 138 2.29 15.84 7.78
N ARG A 139 1.23 16.55 7.40
CA ARG A 139 0.99 17.00 6.02
C ARG A 139 2.19 17.78 5.46
N GLU A 140 2.81 18.63 6.28
CA GLU A 140 3.97 19.44 5.89
C GLU A 140 5.21 18.60 5.61
N ASN A 141 5.42 17.51 6.35
CA ASN A 141 6.59 16.64 6.27
C ASN A 141 6.38 15.42 5.38
N PHE A 142 5.16 15.23 4.84
CA PHE A 142 4.81 14.02 4.08
C PHE A 142 5.70 13.81 2.85
N ALA A 143 5.91 14.86 2.05
CA ALA A 143 6.71 14.76 0.81
C ALA A 143 8.16 14.39 1.08
N ASP A 144 8.73 14.89 2.18
CA ASP A 144 10.13 14.66 2.58
C ASP A 144 10.31 13.41 3.47
N HIS A 145 9.21 12.75 3.83
CA HIS A 145 9.27 11.57 4.67
C HIS A 145 10.12 10.46 4.02
N LYS A 146 11.01 9.82 4.80
CA LYS A 146 11.99 8.82 4.33
C LYS A 146 11.40 7.67 3.50
N LEU A 147 10.13 7.31 3.73
CA LEU A 147 9.43 6.25 3.01
C LEU A 147 8.83 6.73 1.69
N ILE A 148 8.66 8.03 1.50
CA ILE A 148 7.93 8.66 0.37
C ILE A 148 8.85 9.39 -0.60
N ARG A 149 9.78 10.21 -0.09
CA ARG A 149 10.59 11.16 -0.87
C ARG A 149 11.35 10.57 -2.06
N HIS A 150 11.66 9.29 -2.02
CA HIS A 150 12.43 8.61 -3.07
C HIS A 150 11.57 7.81 -4.06
N LEU A 151 10.26 7.78 -3.87
CA LEU A 151 9.36 7.04 -4.76
C LEU A 151 9.31 7.69 -6.15
N GLY A 152 9.42 6.85 -7.17
CA GLY A 152 9.26 7.24 -8.56
C GLY A 152 7.81 7.64 -8.90
N PRO A 153 7.52 7.91 -10.18
CA PRO A 153 6.18 8.23 -10.64
C PRO A 153 5.21 7.08 -10.40
N GLU A 154 3.95 7.41 -10.16
CA GLU A 154 2.85 6.44 -10.14
C GLU A 154 2.57 5.95 -11.57
N PRO A 155 2.45 4.64 -11.82
CA PRO A 155 2.17 4.15 -13.16
C PRO A 155 0.79 4.58 -13.67
N THR A 156 -0.16 4.84 -12.77
CA THR A 156 -1.51 5.33 -13.08
C THR A 156 -1.60 6.86 -13.21
N GLY A 157 -0.50 7.59 -12.96
CA GLY A 157 -0.44 9.03 -13.10
C GLY A 157 -0.33 9.47 -14.58
N GLU A 158 -0.83 10.66 -14.88
CA GLU A 158 -0.75 11.22 -16.24
C GLU A 158 0.69 11.45 -16.69
N ASP A 159 1.57 11.76 -15.75
CA ASP A 159 3.01 12.00 -16.00
C ASP A 159 3.80 10.74 -16.32
N PHE A 160 3.23 9.54 -16.11
CA PHE A 160 3.94 8.28 -16.37
C PHE A 160 3.88 7.94 -17.87
N THR A 161 4.92 8.30 -18.60
CA THR A 161 5.04 8.11 -20.04
C THR A 161 6.28 7.28 -20.41
N GLY A 162 6.36 6.80 -21.66
CA GLY A 162 7.53 6.11 -22.18
C GLY A 162 8.84 6.90 -22.01
N PRO A 163 8.90 8.18 -22.40
CA PRO A 163 10.06 9.04 -22.19
C PRO A 163 10.47 9.15 -20.71
N VAL A 164 9.49 9.31 -19.81
CA VAL A 164 9.77 9.36 -18.34
C VAL A 164 10.35 8.05 -17.85
N LEU A 165 9.76 6.91 -18.25
CA LEU A 165 10.28 5.60 -17.91
C LEU A 165 11.70 5.39 -18.47
N ALA A 166 11.92 5.73 -19.74
CA ALA A 166 13.22 5.63 -20.40
C ALA A 166 14.29 6.44 -19.66
N ALA A 167 13.98 7.68 -19.27
CA ALA A 167 14.89 8.53 -18.50
C ALA A 167 15.27 7.89 -17.14
N ARG A 168 14.28 7.29 -16.44
CA ARG A 168 14.49 6.61 -15.17
C ARG A 168 15.30 5.31 -15.28
N LEU A 169 15.31 4.70 -16.45
CA LEU A 169 16.08 3.50 -16.74
C LEU A 169 17.53 3.80 -17.11
N GLN A 170 17.87 5.06 -17.45
CA GLN A 170 19.23 5.44 -17.79
C GLN A 170 20.21 5.20 -16.61
N GLY A 171 21.41 4.72 -16.93
CA GLY A 171 22.44 4.44 -15.94
C GLY A 171 22.19 3.20 -15.07
N LYS A 172 21.05 2.52 -15.18
CA LYS A 172 20.80 1.27 -14.48
C LYS A 172 21.63 0.13 -15.11
N ARG A 173 22.35 -0.60 -14.28
CA ARG A 173 23.22 -1.72 -14.70
C ARG A 173 22.59 -3.10 -14.45
N THR A 174 21.52 -3.14 -13.64
CA THR A 174 20.78 -4.36 -13.36
C THR A 174 19.84 -4.70 -14.54
N PRO A 175 19.41 -5.98 -14.73
CA PRO A 175 18.42 -6.33 -15.73
C PRO A 175 17.13 -5.52 -15.58
N ILE A 176 16.39 -5.34 -16.70
CA ILE A 176 15.17 -4.51 -16.73
C ILE A 176 14.14 -4.90 -15.66
N LYS A 177 13.97 -6.19 -15.40
CA LYS A 177 13.08 -6.66 -14.35
C LYS A 177 13.47 -6.11 -12.99
N ALA A 178 14.76 -6.21 -12.64
CA ALA A 178 15.25 -5.68 -11.37
C ALA A 178 15.15 -4.15 -11.30
N ALA A 179 15.34 -3.46 -12.44
CA ALA A 179 15.15 -2.02 -12.53
C ALA A 179 13.69 -1.61 -12.30
N LEU A 180 12.71 -2.38 -12.81
CA LEU A 180 11.28 -2.13 -12.57
C LEU A 180 10.86 -2.38 -11.12
N LEU A 181 11.56 -3.23 -10.38
CA LEU A 181 11.32 -3.47 -8.95
C LEU A 181 11.86 -2.33 -8.06
N ASP A 182 12.76 -1.50 -8.59
CA ASP A 182 13.24 -0.33 -7.88
C ASP A 182 12.15 0.74 -7.84
N GLN A 183 11.58 0.95 -6.65
CA GLN A 183 10.48 1.89 -6.43
C GLN A 183 10.82 3.35 -6.79
N ARG A 184 12.10 3.66 -7.04
CA ARG A 184 12.56 4.95 -7.56
C ARG A 184 12.36 5.08 -9.07
N VAL A 185 12.29 3.98 -9.79
CA VAL A 185 12.04 3.94 -11.25
C VAL A 185 10.56 4.09 -11.53
N VAL A 186 9.75 3.22 -10.93
CA VAL A 186 8.29 3.26 -11.00
C VAL A 186 7.73 2.80 -9.65
N ALA A 187 6.84 3.58 -9.08
CA ALA A 187 6.27 3.31 -7.78
C ALA A 187 5.17 2.24 -7.85
N GLY A 188 5.10 1.36 -6.85
CA GLY A 188 4.00 0.40 -6.70
C GLY A 188 4.16 -0.92 -7.44
N VAL A 189 5.01 -1.01 -8.44
CA VAL A 189 5.26 -2.25 -9.18
C VAL A 189 6.03 -3.25 -8.31
N GLY A 190 5.62 -4.50 -8.36
CA GLY A 190 6.30 -5.62 -7.71
C GLY A 190 6.60 -6.74 -8.70
N ASN A 191 6.89 -7.93 -8.19
CA ASN A 191 7.38 -9.03 -9.00
C ASN A 191 6.36 -9.55 -10.01
N ILE A 192 5.08 -9.59 -9.64
CA ILE A 192 4.00 -10.08 -10.51
C ILE A 192 3.83 -9.12 -11.68
N TYR A 193 3.54 -7.86 -11.38
CA TYR A 193 3.25 -6.85 -12.42
C TYR A 193 4.48 -6.48 -13.25
N ALA A 194 5.71 -6.59 -12.72
CA ALA A 194 6.92 -6.45 -13.52
C ALA A 194 7.04 -7.57 -14.57
N CYS A 195 6.70 -8.82 -14.21
CA CYS A 195 6.71 -9.94 -15.17
C CYS A 195 5.62 -9.78 -16.22
N GLU A 196 4.39 -9.47 -15.82
CA GLU A 196 3.25 -9.27 -16.71
C GLU A 196 3.52 -8.11 -17.70
N ALA A 197 4.00 -6.97 -17.21
CA ALA A 197 4.32 -5.83 -18.05
C ALA A 197 5.42 -6.12 -19.07
N LEU A 198 6.46 -6.83 -18.67
CA LEU A 198 7.55 -7.23 -19.58
C LEU A 198 7.06 -8.22 -20.63
N PHE A 199 6.22 -9.18 -20.26
CA PHE A 199 5.60 -10.13 -21.17
C PHE A 199 4.70 -9.40 -22.18
N ALA A 200 3.80 -8.53 -21.72
CA ALA A 200 2.91 -7.75 -22.58
C ALA A 200 3.68 -6.80 -23.51
N ALA A 201 4.80 -6.25 -23.07
CA ALA A 201 5.67 -5.40 -23.88
C ALA A 201 6.59 -6.18 -24.83
N GLY A 202 6.63 -7.53 -24.76
CA GLY A 202 7.53 -8.37 -25.55
C GLY A 202 9.01 -8.13 -25.24
N LEU A 203 9.34 -7.91 -23.96
CA LEU A 203 10.70 -7.59 -23.51
C LEU A 203 11.24 -8.71 -22.61
N SER A 204 12.45 -9.20 -22.93
CA SER A 204 13.15 -10.13 -22.05
C SER A 204 13.43 -9.49 -20.69
N PRO A 205 13.18 -10.18 -19.56
CA PRO A 205 13.47 -9.68 -18.22
C PRO A 205 14.96 -9.42 -17.97
N LEU A 206 15.84 -10.04 -18.77
CA LEU A 206 17.29 -9.88 -18.70
C LEU A 206 17.82 -8.71 -19.55
N ARG A 207 16.95 -8.03 -20.32
CA ARG A 207 17.34 -6.91 -21.18
C ARG A 207 18.02 -5.80 -20.39
N GLN A 208 19.02 -5.16 -21.02
CA GLN A 208 19.66 -3.98 -20.48
C GLN A 208 18.69 -2.79 -20.48
N PRO A 209 18.45 -2.10 -19.33
CA PRO A 209 17.48 -1.01 -19.22
C PRO A 209 17.73 0.13 -20.19
N ALA A 210 18.99 0.51 -20.41
CA ALA A 210 19.37 1.59 -21.32
C ALA A 210 18.94 1.37 -22.78
N THR A 211 18.64 0.12 -23.19
CA THR A 211 18.13 -0.22 -24.53
C THR A 211 16.61 -0.06 -24.66
N VAL A 212 15.90 0.25 -23.57
CA VAL A 212 14.45 0.47 -23.56
C VAL A 212 14.18 1.95 -23.79
N GLN A 213 14.13 2.32 -25.10
CA GLN A 213 13.95 3.68 -25.58
C GLN A 213 12.87 3.72 -26.66
N GLY A 214 12.30 4.90 -26.91
CA GLY A 214 11.30 5.15 -27.94
C GLY A 214 10.12 4.17 -27.83
N ARG A 215 9.72 3.55 -28.93
CA ARG A 215 8.57 2.62 -28.97
C ARG A 215 8.62 1.47 -27.97
N ARG A 216 9.81 1.03 -27.53
CA ARG A 216 9.92 0.00 -26.49
C ARG A 216 9.55 0.56 -25.12
N ALA A 217 9.98 1.77 -24.84
CA ALA A 217 9.63 2.47 -23.60
C ALA A 217 8.14 2.79 -23.55
N ASP A 218 7.55 3.22 -24.67
CA ASP A 218 6.12 3.52 -24.77
C ASP A 218 5.29 2.25 -24.51
N ARG A 219 5.62 1.13 -25.17
CA ARG A 219 4.92 -0.15 -24.94
C ARG A 219 5.06 -0.64 -23.51
N LEU A 220 6.26 -0.52 -22.91
CA LEU A 220 6.48 -0.94 -21.53
C LEU A 220 5.72 -0.04 -20.56
N ALA A 221 5.72 1.28 -20.77
CA ALA A 221 4.96 2.21 -19.93
C ALA A 221 3.44 1.93 -19.99
N MET A 222 2.92 1.63 -21.19
CA MET A 222 1.51 1.22 -21.36
C MET A 222 1.21 -0.11 -20.66
N ALA A 223 2.12 -1.06 -20.70
CA ALA A 223 1.93 -2.37 -20.08
C ALA A 223 2.03 -2.32 -18.55
N VAL A 224 2.76 -1.35 -18.00
CA VAL A 224 2.87 -1.11 -16.55
C VAL A 224 1.65 -0.36 -16.00
N ARG A 225 1.00 0.45 -16.81
CA ARG A 225 -0.22 1.21 -16.49
C ARG A 225 -1.45 0.30 -16.42
#